data_469528b32c39092571b994e57828554c
#
_entry.id   469528b32c39092571b994e57828554c
#
_cell.length_a   1.000
_cell.length_b   1.000
_cell.length_c   1.000
_cell.angle_alpha   90.00
_cell.angle_beta   90.00
_cell.angle_gamma   90.00
#
_symmetry.space_group_name_H-M   'P 1'
#
loop_
_entity.id
_entity.type
_entity.pdbx_description
1 polymer ?
#
loop_
_entity_poly.entity_id
_entity_poly.type
_entity_poly.pdbx_seq_one_letter_code
_entity_poly.pdbx_strand_id
1 'polypeptide(L)'
;NEILQKKKMKKKLNKIAKDTNLFLIRFLSKQKKTDLLKPMRYGLFPGGKKIRSKLIIDVGNIFKIKYTNLIQIGAAVECIHAYSLIHDDLPCMDNDSLRRGKLSTHKKFGESTAILAGNSLLTLAFEILSGNNLNLDNKTKIKLINLISECSGHSGIAGGQYSDLSYERKKVPLKKIIQMQIRKTGKLFSFCCIAPVILSKKYIQDRKSGSAGMP
;
A
#
# COMPACT_ATOMS: atom_id res chain seq x y z
N ASN A 1 6.17 -27.22 18.85
CA ASN A 1 5.32 -26.84 17.69
C ASN A 1 5.24 -25.33 17.42
N GLU A 2 5.07 -24.49 18.45
CA GLU A 2 4.91 -23.03 18.29
C GLU A 2 6.16 -22.34 17.73
N ILE A 3 7.34 -22.70 18.21
CA ILE A 3 8.63 -22.14 17.71
C ILE A 3 8.84 -22.47 16.23
N LEU A 4 8.48 -23.67 15.82
CA LEU A 4 8.59 -24.10 14.42
C LEU A 4 7.63 -23.32 13.50
N GLN A 5 6.41 -23.10 13.97
CA GLN A 5 5.42 -22.27 13.26
C GLN A 5 5.87 -20.81 13.15
N LYS A 6 6.40 -20.20 14.22
CA LYS A 6 6.97 -18.85 14.21
C LYS A 6 8.13 -18.73 13.21
N LYS A 7 9.05 -19.72 13.19
CA LYS A 7 10.17 -19.76 12.22
C LYS A 7 9.66 -19.86 10.77
N LYS A 8 8.68 -20.73 10.49
CA LYS A 8 8.06 -20.90 9.16
C LYS A 8 7.37 -19.62 8.69
N MET A 9 6.63 -18.97 9.59
CA MET A 9 5.94 -17.70 9.30
C MET A 9 6.94 -16.57 9.00
N LYS A 10 8.01 -16.44 9.77
CA LYS A 10 9.09 -15.46 9.53
C LYS A 10 9.78 -15.70 8.19
N LYS A 11 10.08 -16.97 7.83
CA LYS A 11 10.68 -17.34 6.54
C LYS A 11 9.75 -16.94 5.36
N LYS A 12 8.44 -17.22 5.48
CA LYS A 12 7.44 -16.82 4.47
C LYS A 12 7.37 -15.30 4.31
N LEU A 13 7.34 -14.55 5.42
CA LEU A 13 7.31 -13.09 5.40
C LEU A 13 8.53 -12.50 4.71
N ASN A 14 9.72 -12.99 5.05
CA ASN A 14 10.98 -12.55 4.44
C ASN A 14 11.02 -12.83 2.94
N LYS A 15 10.53 -14.00 2.50
CA LYS A 15 10.42 -14.33 1.07
C LYS A 15 9.52 -13.34 0.35
N ILE A 16 8.33 -13.08 0.86
CA ILE A 16 7.37 -12.14 0.26
C ILE A 16 7.96 -10.73 0.18
N ALA A 17 8.60 -10.26 1.26
CA ALA A 17 9.26 -8.96 1.27
C ALA A 17 10.37 -8.87 0.21
N LYS A 18 11.17 -9.92 0.06
CA LYS A 18 12.21 -10.02 -0.98
C LYS A 18 11.60 -9.98 -2.38
N ASP A 19 10.57 -10.78 -2.65
CA ASP A 19 9.95 -10.88 -3.97
C ASP A 19 9.26 -9.58 -4.36
N THR A 20 8.57 -8.92 -3.42
CA THR A 20 7.95 -7.59 -3.62
C THR A 20 9.02 -6.54 -3.93
N ASN A 21 10.13 -6.52 -3.17
CA ASN A 21 11.24 -5.59 -3.42
C ASN A 21 11.90 -5.85 -4.77
N LEU A 22 12.14 -7.11 -5.14
CA LEU A 22 12.72 -7.46 -6.45
C LEU A 22 11.83 -7.01 -7.61
N PHE A 23 10.49 -7.18 -7.47
CA PHE A 23 9.57 -6.66 -8.47
C PHE A 23 9.68 -5.13 -8.60
N LEU A 24 9.64 -4.40 -7.49
CA LEU A 24 9.74 -2.92 -7.47
C LEU A 24 11.09 -2.44 -8.01
N ILE A 25 12.19 -3.09 -7.68
CA ILE A 25 13.52 -2.78 -8.22
C ILE A 25 13.55 -2.92 -9.74
N ARG A 26 13.03 -4.05 -10.26
CA ARG A 26 12.95 -4.31 -11.71
C ARG A 26 11.99 -3.35 -12.41
N PHE A 27 10.88 -3.02 -11.77
CA PHE A 27 9.90 -2.08 -12.34
C PHE A 27 10.50 -0.68 -12.46
N LEU A 28 11.12 -0.17 -11.39
CA LEU A 28 11.79 1.13 -11.38
C LEU A 28 13.04 1.20 -12.26
N SER A 29 13.72 0.07 -12.52
CA SER A 29 14.89 0.05 -13.43
C SER A 29 14.51 0.20 -14.91
N LYS A 30 13.24 -0.09 -15.25
CA LYS A 30 12.69 0.07 -16.61
C LYS A 30 12.10 1.47 -16.84
N GLN A 31 11.93 2.27 -15.81
CA GLN A 31 11.43 3.64 -15.92
C GLN A 31 12.47 4.55 -16.60
N LYS A 32 11.96 5.59 -17.27
CA LYS A 32 12.84 6.64 -17.81
C LYS A 32 13.70 7.22 -16.69
N LYS A 33 15.00 7.30 -16.91
CA LYS A 33 15.94 7.81 -15.90
C LYS A 33 15.68 9.28 -15.63
N THR A 34 15.37 9.60 -14.39
CA THR A 34 15.25 10.97 -13.85
C THR A 34 15.90 11.01 -12.46
N ASP A 35 16.35 12.18 -12.02
CA ASP A 35 16.94 12.35 -10.69
C ASP A 35 15.97 12.05 -9.56
N LEU A 36 14.65 12.14 -9.82
CA LEU A 36 13.59 11.84 -8.87
C LEU A 36 13.53 10.35 -8.49
N LEU A 37 14.05 9.45 -9.33
CA LEU A 37 14.11 8.03 -9.00
C LEU A 37 14.92 7.74 -7.74
N LYS A 38 15.96 8.54 -7.46
CA LYS A 38 16.82 8.37 -6.27
C LYS A 38 16.06 8.60 -4.96
N PRO A 39 15.35 9.73 -4.74
CA PRO A 39 14.52 9.93 -3.55
C PRO A 39 13.31 8.99 -3.49
N MET A 40 12.66 8.65 -4.62
CA MET A 40 11.61 7.63 -4.65
C MET A 40 12.12 6.27 -4.11
N ARG A 41 13.26 5.81 -4.63
CA ARG A 41 13.89 4.56 -4.15
C ARG A 41 14.30 4.66 -2.69
N TYR A 42 14.77 5.81 -2.24
CA TYR A 42 15.15 6.02 -0.85
C TYR A 42 13.97 5.90 0.12
N GLY A 43 12.82 6.46 -0.21
CA GLY A 43 11.61 6.36 0.61
C GLY A 43 10.94 4.97 0.55
N LEU A 44 11.03 4.31 -0.63
CA LEU A 44 10.44 2.98 -0.84
C LEU A 44 11.30 1.85 -0.25
N PHE A 45 12.64 1.98 -0.30
CA PHE A 45 13.67 1.07 0.22
C PHE A 45 14.58 1.80 1.22
N PRO A 46 15.02 1.23 2.32
CA PRO A 46 14.80 -0.13 2.79
C PRO A 46 13.50 -0.26 3.55
N GLY A 47 12.98 -1.32 3.42
CA GLY A 47 12.49 -2.07 4.33
C GLY A 47 11.22 -1.92 5.00
N GLY A 48 10.67 -2.23 5.82
CA GLY A 48 9.50 -2.70 6.49
C GLY A 48 9.28 -4.17 6.18
N LYS A 49 8.48 -4.79 7.02
CA LYS A 49 8.18 -6.22 6.90
C LYS A 49 7.27 -6.55 5.72
N LYS A 50 6.85 -5.55 4.91
CA LYS A 50 5.91 -5.71 3.78
C LYS A 50 4.65 -6.50 4.19
N ILE A 51 4.06 -6.12 5.33
CA ILE A 51 2.93 -6.84 5.93
C ILE A 51 1.70 -6.74 5.03
N ARG A 52 1.50 -5.62 4.33
CA ARG A 52 0.39 -5.41 3.40
C ARG A 52 0.48 -6.36 2.21
N SER A 53 1.65 -6.47 1.59
CA SER A 53 1.93 -7.46 0.55
C SER A 53 1.71 -8.89 1.06
N LYS A 54 2.14 -9.19 2.29
CA LYS A 54 1.91 -10.51 2.89
C LYS A 54 0.43 -10.82 3.04
N LEU A 55 -0.37 -9.87 3.49
CA LEU A 55 -1.82 -10.05 3.67
C LEU A 55 -2.50 -10.34 2.33
N ILE A 56 -2.17 -9.57 1.28
CA ILE A 56 -2.66 -9.81 -0.09
C ILE A 56 -2.35 -11.25 -0.55
N ILE A 57 -1.12 -11.70 -0.30
CA ILE A 57 -0.69 -13.04 -0.72
C ILE A 57 -1.37 -14.12 0.11
N ASP A 58 -1.53 -13.92 1.42
CA ASP A 58 -2.18 -14.92 2.27
C ASP A 58 -3.66 -15.08 1.90
N VAL A 59 -4.39 -13.99 1.72
CA VAL A 59 -5.78 -14.02 1.25
C VAL A 59 -5.87 -14.57 -0.17
N GLY A 60 -4.98 -14.14 -1.08
CA GLY A 60 -4.96 -14.61 -2.47
C GLY A 60 -4.68 -16.11 -2.60
N ASN A 61 -3.88 -16.69 -1.70
CA ASN A 61 -3.61 -18.13 -1.66
C ASN A 61 -4.87 -18.95 -1.32
N ILE A 62 -5.79 -18.41 -0.50
CA ILE A 62 -7.08 -19.07 -0.20
C ILE A 62 -7.88 -19.27 -1.48
N PHE A 63 -7.83 -18.28 -2.39
CA PHE A 63 -8.52 -18.32 -3.68
C PHE A 63 -7.67 -18.86 -4.83
N LYS A 64 -6.49 -19.42 -4.55
CA LYS A 64 -5.55 -19.96 -5.56
C LYS A 64 -5.18 -18.96 -6.66
N ILE A 65 -5.08 -17.66 -6.32
CA ILE A 65 -4.70 -16.60 -7.25
C ILE A 65 -3.21 -16.72 -7.59
N LYS A 66 -2.88 -16.43 -8.85
CA LYS A 66 -1.50 -16.49 -9.35
C LYS A 66 -0.59 -15.57 -8.54
N TYR A 67 0.48 -16.13 -7.97
CA TYR A 67 1.41 -15.44 -7.07
C TYR A 67 2.01 -14.17 -7.68
N THR A 68 2.33 -14.19 -8.97
CA THR A 68 2.88 -13.03 -9.69
C THR A 68 1.92 -11.84 -9.71
N ASN A 69 0.60 -12.07 -9.85
CA ASN A 69 -0.39 -10.99 -9.78
C ASN A 69 -0.49 -10.43 -8.36
N LEU A 70 -0.46 -11.31 -7.35
CA LEU A 70 -0.50 -10.90 -5.95
C LEU A 70 0.72 -10.05 -5.55
N ILE A 71 1.92 -10.40 -6.04
CA ILE A 71 3.14 -9.60 -5.83
C ILE A 71 3.01 -8.21 -6.45
N GLN A 72 2.45 -8.09 -7.65
CA GLN A 72 2.26 -6.79 -8.32
C GLN A 72 1.27 -5.91 -7.57
N ILE A 73 0.13 -6.48 -7.15
CA ILE A 73 -0.86 -5.75 -6.32
C ILE A 73 -0.24 -5.36 -4.98
N GLY A 74 0.52 -6.26 -4.35
CA GLY A 74 1.27 -5.98 -3.13
C GLY A 74 2.28 -4.84 -3.31
N ALA A 75 3.00 -4.83 -4.43
CA ALA A 75 3.94 -3.76 -4.76
C ALA A 75 3.25 -2.39 -4.91
N ALA A 76 2.09 -2.34 -5.56
CA ALA A 76 1.28 -1.12 -5.67
C ALA A 76 0.87 -0.59 -4.29
N VAL A 77 0.40 -1.45 -3.39
CA VAL A 77 0.04 -1.07 -2.01
C VAL A 77 1.25 -0.57 -1.22
N GLU A 78 2.41 -1.16 -1.41
CA GLU A 78 3.62 -0.70 -0.73
C GLU A 78 4.10 0.66 -1.27
N CYS A 79 3.83 1.00 -2.54
CA CYS A 79 4.05 2.36 -3.08
C CYS A 79 3.11 3.37 -2.40
N ILE A 80 1.81 3.05 -2.27
CA ILE A 80 0.84 3.88 -1.52
C ILE A 80 1.30 4.07 -0.07
N HIS A 81 1.73 3.02 0.59
CA HIS A 81 2.21 3.12 1.97
C HIS A 81 3.51 3.94 2.07
N ALA A 82 4.41 3.82 1.09
CA ALA A 82 5.67 4.58 1.11
C ALA A 82 5.43 6.08 0.88
N TYR A 83 4.53 6.45 -0.06
CA TYR A 83 4.19 7.86 -0.26
C TYR A 83 3.59 8.47 1.01
N SER A 84 2.66 7.75 1.68
CA SER A 84 2.04 8.29 2.89
C SER A 84 3.08 8.55 3.97
N LEU A 85 4.03 7.65 4.18
CA LEU A 85 5.10 7.85 5.16
C LEU A 85 6.03 9.01 4.81
N ILE A 86 6.37 9.19 3.50
CA ILE A 86 7.22 10.31 3.06
C ILE A 86 6.53 11.65 3.34
N HIS A 87 5.21 11.73 3.11
CA HIS A 87 4.44 12.96 3.35
C HIS A 87 4.18 13.17 4.83
N ASP A 88 3.88 12.12 5.60
CA ASP A 88 3.69 12.20 7.04
C ASP A 88 4.94 12.75 7.74
N ASP A 89 6.16 12.43 7.25
CA ASP A 89 7.42 12.90 7.81
C ASP A 89 7.70 14.39 7.60
N LEU A 90 6.99 15.09 6.70
CA LEU A 90 7.24 16.49 6.36
C LEU A 90 7.09 17.44 7.56
N PRO A 91 7.81 18.59 7.57
CA PRO A 91 7.69 19.56 8.67
C PRO A 91 6.29 20.11 8.90
N CYS A 92 5.47 20.19 7.85
CA CYS A 92 4.07 20.61 7.93
C CYS A 92 3.09 19.50 8.36
N MET A 93 3.61 18.30 8.63
CA MET A 93 2.89 17.13 9.11
C MET A 93 3.42 16.70 10.48
N ASP A 94 3.95 15.47 10.61
CA ASP A 94 4.46 14.94 11.87
C ASP A 94 5.88 15.47 12.22
N ASN A 95 6.58 16.12 11.27
CA ASN A 95 7.93 16.67 11.39
C ASN A 95 8.98 15.64 11.87
N ASP A 96 8.91 14.43 11.35
CA ASP A 96 9.81 13.35 11.73
C ASP A 96 11.17 13.47 11.02
N SER A 97 12.26 13.61 11.78
CA SER A 97 13.61 13.65 11.23
C SER A 97 14.16 12.29 10.83
N LEU A 98 13.65 11.21 11.43
CA LEU A 98 14.12 9.84 11.22
C LEU A 98 12.97 8.90 10.87
N ARG A 99 13.18 8.05 9.87
CA ARG A 99 12.27 6.96 9.53
C ARG A 99 13.04 5.64 9.48
N ARG A 100 12.67 4.69 10.34
CA ARG A 100 13.31 3.35 10.42
C ARG A 100 14.85 3.44 10.62
N GLY A 101 15.29 4.35 11.49
CA GLY A 101 16.71 4.55 11.81
C GLY A 101 17.53 5.26 10.73
N LYS A 102 16.89 5.85 9.72
CA LYS A 102 17.53 6.69 8.68
C LYS A 102 16.88 8.06 8.64
N LEU A 103 17.59 9.05 8.10
CA LEU A 103 16.98 10.36 7.84
C LEU A 103 15.70 10.20 7.02
N SER A 104 14.65 10.94 7.37
CA SER A 104 13.46 11.05 6.55
C SER A 104 13.80 11.62 5.17
N THR A 105 12.92 11.40 4.18
CA THR A 105 13.20 11.78 2.79
C THR A 105 13.42 13.28 2.66
N HIS A 106 12.64 14.11 3.37
CA HIS A 106 12.78 15.56 3.33
C HIS A 106 14.09 16.05 3.99
N LYS A 107 14.54 15.39 5.05
CA LYS A 107 15.85 15.73 5.68
C LYS A 107 17.03 15.40 4.78
N LYS A 108 16.90 14.39 3.91
CA LYS A 108 17.99 13.97 3.03
C LYS A 108 17.99 14.67 1.68
N PHE A 109 16.83 15.01 1.13
CA PHE A 109 16.71 15.49 -0.25
C PHE A 109 15.99 16.85 -0.38
N GLY A 110 15.52 17.42 0.72
CA GLY A 110 14.71 18.64 0.75
C GLY A 110 13.22 18.33 0.67
N GLU A 111 12.40 19.28 1.11
CA GLU A 111 10.95 19.14 1.25
C GLU A 111 10.24 19.00 -0.11
N SER A 112 10.55 19.86 -1.06
CA SER A 112 9.96 19.81 -2.41
C SER A 112 10.25 18.47 -3.09
N THR A 113 11.48 17.96 -2.96
CA THR A 113 11.86 16.66 -3.50
C THR A 113 11.10 15.51 -2.82
N ALA A 114 10.89 15.60 -1.50
CA ALA A 114 10.11 14.59 -0.77
C ALA A 114 8.64 14.58 -1.21
N ILE A 115 8.04 15.77 -1.39
CA ILE A 115 6.66 15.90 -1.91
C ILE A 115 6.55 15.24 -3.30
N LEU A 116 7.47 15.58 -4.21
CA LEU A 116 7.45 15.03 -5.57
C LEU A 116 7.73 13.52 -5.59
N ALA A 117 8.62 13.03 -4.74
CA ALA A 117 8.89 11.59 -4.60
C ALA A 117 7.66 10.83 -4.09
N GLY A 118 6.95 11.38 -3.10
CA GLY A 118 5.70 10.81 -2.60
C GLY A 118 4.61 10.78 -3.67
N ASN A 119 4.37 11.90 -4.37
CA ASN A 119 3.41 11.98 -5.48
C ASN A 119 3.74 10.95 -6.58
N SER A 120 5.03 10.81 -6.91
CA SER A 120 5.46 9.85 -7.93
C SER A 120 5.27 8.39 -7.50
N LEU A 121 5.43 8.07 -6.21
CA LEU A 121 5.11 6.74 -5.68
C LEU A 121 3.60 6.47 -5.66
N LEU A 122 2.79 7.49 -5.35
CA LEU A 122 1.33 7.39 -5.45
C LEU A 122 0.89 7.05 -6.88
N THR A 123 1.38 7.79 -7.87
CA THR A 123 1.04 7.55 -9.29
C THR A 123 1.61 6.23 -9.80
N LEU A 124 2.81 5.82 -9.35
CA LEU A 124 3.42 4.53 -9.67
C LEU A 124 2.52 3.34 -9.27
N ALA A 125 1.79 3.45 -8.16
CA ALA A 125 0.86 2.40 -7.75
C ALA A 125 -0.24 2.17 -8.79
N PHE A 126 -0.77 3.24 -9.39
CA PHE A 126 -1.77 3.16 -10.45
C PHE A 126 -1.16 2.63 -11.75
N GLU A 127 0.06 3.02 -12.08
CA GLU A 127 0.79 2.49 -13.24
C GLU A 127 0.99 0.97 -13.13
N ILE A 128 1.35 0.47 -11.95
CA ILE A 128 1.48 -0.98 -11.71
C ILE A 128 0.15 -1.70 -11.90
N LEU A 129 -0.96 -1.13 -11.38
CA LEU A 129 -2.28 -1.77 -11.43
C LEU A 129 -2.93 -1.71 -12.81
N SER A 130 -2.65 -0.68 -13.61
CA SER A 130 -3.16 -0.52 -14.98
C SER A 130 -2.29 -1.21 -16.02
N GLY A 131 -1.02 -1.49 -15.71
CA GLY A 131 0.00 -1.97 -16.64
C GLY A 131 -0.31 -3.33 -17.27
N ASN A 132 0.21 -3.55 -18.48
CA ASN A 132 0.02 -4.81 -19.23
C ASN A 132 0.73 -6.01 -18.58
N ASN A 133 1.74 -5.75 -17.74
CA ASN A 133 2.43 -6.82 -17.00
C ASN A 133 1.53 -7.49 -15.95
N LEU A 134 0.51 -6.79 -15.46
CA LEU A 134 -0.52 -7.36 -14.59
C LEU A 134 -1.52 -8.13 -15.45
N ASN A 135 -1.36 -9.44 -15.49
CA ASN A 135 -2.19 -10.33 -16.33
C ASN A 135 -3.59 -10.52 -15.74
N LEU A 136 -4.42 -9.49 -15.87
CA LEU A 136 -5.83 -9.41 -15.49
C LEU A 136 -6.61 -8.71 -16.61
N ASP A 137 -7.89 -9.00 -16.70
CA ASP A 137 -8.79 -8.27 -17.61
C ASP A 137 -8.97 -6.79 -17.18
N ASN A 138 -9.31 -5.93 -18.12
CA ASN A 138 -9.43 -4.49 -17.87
C ASN A 138 -10.51 -4.14 -16.84
N LYS A 139 -11.61 -4.88 -16.80
CA LYS A 139 -12.70 -4.69 -15.81
C LYS A 139 -12.21 -4.94 -14.39
N THR A 140 -11.39 -5.97 -14.20
CA THR A 140 -10.76 -6.29 -12.92
C THR A 140 -9.73 -5.22 -12.53
N LYS A 141 -8.88 -4.76 -13.47
CA LYS A 141 -7.94 -3.67 -13.23
C LYS A 141 -8.64 -2.38 -12.78
N ILE A 142 -9.71 -1.99 -13.47
CA ILE A 142 -10.51 -0.80 -13.11
C ILE A 142 -11.08 -0.92 -11.70
N LYS A 143 -11.60 -2.09 -11.30
CA LYS A 143 -12.09 -2.30 -9.93
C LYS A 143 -11.00 -2.15 -8.88
N LEU A 144 -9.80 -2.68 -9.14
CA LEU A 144 -8.65 -2.52 -8.24
C LEU A 144 -8.22 -1.06 -8.13
N ILE A 145 -8.19 -0.34 -9.26
CA ILE A 145 -7.84 1.08 -9.31
C ILE A 145 -8.87 1.91 -8.53
N ASN A 146 -10.16 1.69 -8.72
CA ASN A 146 -11.21 2.39 -7.98
C ASN A 146 -11.08 2.13 -6.47
N LEU A 147 -10.92 0.86 -6.07
CA LEU A 147 -10.80 0.51 -4.65
C LEU A 147 -9.56 1.15 -4.00
N ILE A 148 -8.39 1.11 -4.66
CA ILE A 148 -7.18 1.71 -4.08
C ILE A 148 -7.28 3.24 -4.05
N SER A 149 -7.97 3.86 -5.02
CA SER A 149 -8.24 5.30 -5.04
C SER A 149 -9.08 5.73 -3.85
N GLU A 150 -10.15 5.01 -3.56
CA GLU A 150 -10.97 5.25 -2.36
C GLU A 150 -10.16 5.08 -1.07
N CYS A 151 -9.36 4.01 -1.00
CA CYS A 151 -8.55 3.71 0.19
C CYS A 151 -7.40 4.69 0.44
N SER A 152 -6.90 5.36 -0.59
CA SER A 152 -5.79 6.33 -0.48
C SER A 152 -6.23 7.79 -0.46
N GLY A 153 -7.40 8.11 -1.00
CA GLY A 153 -7.93 9.46 -1.14
C GLY A 153 -8.56 10.07 0.13
N HIS A 154 -9.48 11.03 -0.07
CA HIS A 154 -10.14 11.78 1.00
C HIS A 154 -11.00 10.91 1.94
N SER A 155 -11.56 9.82 1.44
CA SER A 155 -12.30 8.83 2.26
C SER A 155 -11.40 7.75 2.91
N GLY A 156 -10.11 7.77 2.62
CA GLY A 156 -9.09 6.83 3.07
C GLY A 156 -7.94 7.52 3.79
N ILE A 157 -6.70 7.15 3.42
CA ILE A 157 -5.46 7.60 4.10
C ILE A 157 -5.38 9.12 4.21
N ALA A 158 -5.54 9.85 3.10
CA ALA A 158 -5.43 11.31 3.11
C ALA A 158 -6.45 11.97 4.05
N GLY A 159 -7.72 11.55 4.01
CA GLY A 159 -8.75 12.06 4.92
C GLY A 159 -8.54 11.63 6.38
N GLY A 160 -7.93 10.45 6.59
CA GLY A 160 -7.53 9.98 7.92
C GLY A 160 -6.40 10.84 8.50
N GLN A 161 -5.37 11.15 7.71
CA GLN A 161 -4.27 12.03 8.10
C GLN A 161 -4.74 13.46 8.37
N TYR A 162 -5.62 14.01 7.51
CA TYR A 162 -6.26 15.30 7.77
C TYR A 162 -6.98 15.35 9.13
N SER A 163 -7.74 14.28 9.45
CA SER A 163 -8.42 14.19 10.73
C SER A 163 -7.44 14.08 11.90
N ASP A 164 -6.36 13.31 11.75
CA ASP A 164 -5.32 13.13 12.76
C ASP A 164 -4.69 14.47 13.16
N LEU A 165 -4.18 15.21 12.18
CA LEU A 165 -3.63 16.56 12.38
C LEU A 165 -4.66 17.54 12.96
N SER A 166 -5.92 17.47 12.49
CA SER A 166 -7.00 18.34 12.99
C SER A 166 -7.36 18.05 14.45
N TYR A 167 -7.04 16.86 14.96
CA TYR A 167 -7.35 16.42 16.32
C TYR A 167 -6.21 16.66 17.30
N GLU A 168 -5.03 17.03 16.83
CA GLU A 168 -3.90 17.34 17.70
C GLU A 168 -4.29 18.37 18.75
N ARG A 169 -3.87 18.10 20.00
CA ARG A 169 -4.10 18.97 21.18
C ARG A 169 -5.59 19.25 21.46
N LYS A 170 -6.52 18.46 20.92
CA LYS A 170 -7.96 18.61 21.14
C LYS A 170 -8.53 17.41 21.90
N LYS A 171 -9.53 17.66 22.74
CA LYS A 171 -10.36 16.59 23.29
C LYS A 171 -11.34 16.13 22.22
N VAL A 172 -11.19 14.90 21.73
CA VAL A 172 -11.99 14.33 20.64
C VAL A 172 -12.74 13.10 21.15
N PRO A 173 -14.04 12.96 20.85
CA PRO A 173 -14.81 11.77 21.21
C PRO A 173 -14.17 10.49 20.61
N LEU A 174 -14.17 9.40 21.39
CA LEU A 174 -13.59 8.11 20.98
C LEU A 174 -14.09 7.64 19.59
N LYS A 175 -15.38 7.83 19.30
CA LYS A 175 -15.96 7.48 17.98
C LYS A 175 -15.24 8.16 16.81
N LYS A 176 -14.87 9.43 16.96
CA LYS A 176 -14.11 10.17 15.91
C LYS A 176 -12.68 9.66 15.79
N ILE A 177 -12.03 9.30 16.91
CA ILE A 177 -10.68 8.71 16.88
C ILE A 177 -10.71 7.35 16.17
N ILE A 178 -11.70 6.49 16.47
CA ILE A 178 -11.86 5.21 15.79
C ILE A 178 -12.08 5.42 14.27
N GLN A 179 -12.93 6.35 13.88
CA GLN A 179 -13.18 6.67 12.47
C GLN A 179 -11.90 7.17 11.75
N MET A 180 -11.13 8.02 12.42
CA MET A 180 -9.84 8.51 11.89
C MET A 180 -8.87 7.34 11.69
N GLN A 181 -8.70 6.43 12.67
CA GLN A 181 -7.84 5.26 12.57
C GLN A 181 -8.30 4.28 11.47
N ILE A 182 -9.61 4.09 11.31
CA ILE A 182 -10.16 3.28 10.21
C ILE A 182 -9.75 3.88 8.86
N ARG A 183 -9.82 5.20 8.69
CA ARG A 183 -9.42 5.89 7.46
C ARG A 183 -7.90 5.86 7.26
N LYS A 184 -7.13 6.35 8.23
CA LYS A 184 -5.66 6.49 8.15
C LYS A 184 -4.96 5.15 7.94
N THR A 185 -5.45 4.09 8.60
CA THR A 185 -4.79 2.78 8.63
C THR A 185 -5.68 1.65 8.06
N GLY A 186 -6.91 1.55 8.54
CA GLY A 186 -7.81 0.42 8.25
C GLY A 186 -8.15 0.26 6.77
N LYS A 187 -8.41 1.37 6.06
CA LYS A 187 -8.79 1.34 4.63
C LYS A 187 -7.76 0.64 3.75
N LEU A 188 -6.46 0.88 3.95
CA LEU A 188 -5.43 0.21 3.16
C LEU A 188 -5.30 -1.28 3.53
N PHE A 189 -5.54 -1.66 4.78
CA PHE A 189 -5.65 -3.07 5.18
C PHE A 189 -6.89 -3.73 4.58
N SER A 190 -8.02 -3.02 4.52
CA SER A 190 -9.24 -3.48 3.86
C SER A 190 -8.98 -3.77 2.38
N PHE A 191 -8.29 -2.86 1.66
CA PHE A 191 -7.85 -3.13 0.29
C PHE A 191 -7.07 -4.45 0.18
N CYS A 192 -6.13 -4.69 1.11
CA CYS A 192 -5.30 -5.91 1.07
C CYS A 192 -6.14 -7.20 1.18
N CYS A 193 -7.28 -7.15 1.85
CA CYS A 193 -8.20 -8.30 1.96
C CYS A 193 -9.14 -8.39 0.76
N ILE A 194 -9.68 -7.26 0.28
CA ILE A 194 -10.71 -7.23 -0.77
C ILE A 194 -10.09 -7.45 -2.16
N ALA A 195 -8.90 -6.91 -2.44
CA ALA A 195 -8.28 -7.01 -3.76
C ALA A 195 -8.15 -8.47 -4.26
N PRO A 196 -7.64 -9.44 -3.45
CA PRO A 196 -7.62 -10.84 -3.89
C PRO A 196 -9.01 -11.44 -4.11
N VAL A 197 -10.03 -11.00 -3.35
CA VAL A 197 -11.42 -11.45 -3.53
C VAL A 197 -11.96 -10.99 -4.89
N ILE A 198 -11.65 -9.76 -5.31
CA ILE A 198 -12.02 -9.24 -6.64
C ILE A 198 -11.45 -10.12 -7.76
N LEU A 199 -10.27 -10.71 -7.58
CA LEU A 199 -9.63 -11.59 -8.55
C LEU A 199 -10.22 -13.02 -8.54
N SER A 200 -10.94 -13.41 -7.49
CA SER A 200 -11.49 -14.74 -7.39
C SER A 200 -12.68 -14.93 -8.32
N LYS A 201 -12.76 -16.09 -8.99
CA LYS A 201 -13.91 -16.44 -9.85
C LYS A 201 -15.23 -16.51 -9.06
N LYS A 202 -15.19 -16.87 -7.78
CA LYS A 202 -16.37 -16.92 -6.89
C LYS A 202 -17.03 -15.56 -6.73
N TYR A 203 -16.26 -14.48 -6.58
CA TYR A 203 -16.80 -13.11 -6.47
C TYR A 203 -17.67 -12.73 -7.68
N ILE A 204 -17.33 -13.22 -8.88
CA ILE A 204 -18.09 -12.95 -10.11
C ILE A 204 -19.40 -13.74 -10.13
N GLN A 205 -19.42 -14.96 -9.60
CA GLN A 205 -20.62 -15.81 -9.53
C GLN A 205 -21.62 -15.32 -8.50
N ASP A 206 -21.17 -14.97 -7.29
CA ASP A 206 -22.04 -14.48 -6.20
C ASP A 206 -22.75 -13.16 -6.55
N ARG A 207 -22.10 -12.27 -7.30
CA ARG A 207 -22.74 -11.04 -7.82
C ARG A 207 -23.78 -11.32 -8.92
N LYS A 208 -23.64 -12.38 -9.70
CA LYS A 208 -24.63 -12.78 -10.72
C LYS A 208 -25.85 -13.44 -10.09
N SER A 209 -25.69 -14.08 -8.94
CA SER A 209 -26.78 -14.75 -8.20
C SER A 209 -27.56 -13.82 -7.27
N GLY A 210 -27.17 -12.56 -7.14
CA GLY A 210 -27.85 -11.58 -6.26
C GLY A 210 -27.69 -11.82 -4.76
N SER A 211 -26.91 -12.81 -4.34
CA SER A 211 -26.76 -13.23 -2.94
C SER A 211 -25.69 -12.47 -2.15
N ALA A 212 -24.96 -11.55 -2.77
CA ALA A 212 -23.97 -10.72 -2.07
C ALA A 212 -24.63 -9.43 -1.58
N GLY A 213 -25.38 -9.51 -0.51
CA GLY A 213 -25.68 -8.36 0.35
C GLY A 213 -24.37 -7.85 0.94
N MET A 214 -24.00 -6.61 0.66
CA MET A 214 -22.90 -5.97 1.38
C MET A 214 -23.40 -5.53 2.75
N PRO A 215 -22.59 -5.67 3.82
CA PRO A 215 -22.84 -5.02 5.09
C PRO A 215 -22.68 -3.51 4.99
#